data_fe43d96d87301ae9a96e2df74852db64
#
_entry.id   fe43d96d87301ae9a96e2df74852db64
#
_cell.length_a   1.000
_cell.length_b   1.000
_cell.length_c   1.000
_cell.angle_alpha   90.00
_cell.angle_beta   90.00
_cell.angle_gamma   90.00
#
_symmetry.space_group_name_H-M   'P 1'
#
loop_
_entity.id
_entity.type
_entity.pdbx_description
1 polymer ?
#
loop_
_entity_poly.entity_id
_entity_poly.type
_entity_poly.pdbx_seq_one_letter_code
_entity_poly.pdbx_strand_id
1 'polypeptide(L)'
;MPRRREFRVFVVEGQTAERTIIAQIVRRDAAFIPDGEAATTDDALKMLDAQIAAPDIIVLSWLLDGGEADRWAFVDELRRRCPDARLVMTCPKERPGIVRTAREHGIAVLHATRDSFHSLRRALHHAAQEKPYLSPRLQEVAAQAEALNPRHQEILGYMSEGASRPEIARLLGISEATVRSHSKAIFAKLGVNERAHAVAVGFRLGLIA
;
A
#
# COMPACT_ATOMS: atom_id res chain seq x y z
N MET A 1 8.08 26.32 -27.92
CA MET A 1 7.27 25.38 -27.13
C MET A 1 7.84 25.33 -25.71
N PRO A 2 7.02 25.46 -24.65
CA PRO A 2 7.56 25.32 -23.30
C PRO A 2 8.18 23.92 -23.16
N ARG A 3 9.42 23.85 -22.63
CA ARG A 3 10.07 22.56 -22.30
C ARG A 3 9.14 21.82 -21.36
N ARG A 4 8.74 20.60 -21.71
CA ARG A 4 8.01 19.72 -20.81
C ARG A 4 8.90 19.51 -19.57
N ARG A 5 8.38 19.76 -18.37
CA ARG A 5 9.10 19.53 -17.13
C ARG A 5 9.41 18.03 -17.04
N GLU A 6 10.66 17.68 -16.95
CA GLU A 6 11.13 16.32 -16.71
C GLU A 6 11.27 16.13 -15.20
N PHE A 7 10.85 14.97 -14.70
CA PHE A 7 10.87 14.64 -13.27
C PHE A 7 12.00 13.65 -12.98
N ARG A 8 12.83 13.96 -12.01
CA ARG A 8 13.91 13.10 -11.54
C ARG A 8 13.34 11.99 -10.68
N VAL A 9 13.59 10.72 -11.03
CA VAL A 9 13.03 9.54 -10.37
C VAL A 9 14.13 8.71 -9.74
N PHE A 10 14.10 8.57 -8.42
CA PHE A 10 14.96 7.69 -7.65
C PHE A 10 14.23 6.41 -7.29
N VAL A 11 14.88 5.25 -7.39
CA VAL A 11 14.27 3.93 -7.19
C VAL A 11 14.91 3.21 -6.02
N VAL A 12 14.09 2.75 -5.05
CA VAL A 12 14.53 1.92 -3.91
C VAL A 12 13.79 0.59 -3.97
N GLU A 13 14.47 -0.45 -4.46
CA GLU A 13 13.89 -1.78 -4.67
C GLU A 13 14.96 -2.86 -4.46
N GLY A 14 14.74 -3.76 -3.49
CA GLY A 14 15.69 -4.82 -3.14
C GLY A 14 15.85 -5.88 -4.22
N GLN A 15 14.76 -6.22 -4.92
CA GLN A 15 14.78 -7.25 -5.96
C GLN A 15 15.35 -6.73 -7.27
N THR A 16 16.48 -7.30 -7.71
CA THR A 16 17.19 -6.83 -8.91
C THR A 16 16.33 -6.82 -10.16
N ALA A 17 15.50 -7.87 -10.35
CA ALA A 17 14.63 -7.95 -11.54
C ALA A 17 13.58 -6.83 -11.55
N GLU A 18 12.91 -6.59 -10.43
CA GLU A 18 11.90 -5.54 -10.30
C GLU A 18 12.53 -4.15 -10.42
N ARG A 19 13.67 -3.91 -9.76
CA ARG A 19 14.43 -2.66 -9.89
C ARG A 19 14.78 -2.37 -11.34
N THR A 20 15.28 -3.36 -12.09
CA THR A 20 15.61 -3.22 -13.51
C THR A 20 14.39 -2.85 -14.35
N ILE A 21 13.24 -3.48 -14.08
CA ILE A 21 11.99 -3.19 -14.79
C ILE A 21 11.52 -1.76 -14.52
N ILE A 22 11.51 -1.33 -13.26
CA ILE A 22 11.12 0.03 -12.87
C ILE A 22 12.03 1.05 -13.56
N ALA A 23 13.34 0.83 -13.51
CA ALA A 23 14.33 1.70 -14.17
C ALA A 23 14.12 1.77 -15.69
N GLN A 24 13.77 0.66 -16.35
CA GLN A 24 13.45 0.68 -17.78
C GLN A 24 12.18 1.48 -18.10
N ILE A 25 11.15 1.41 -17.25
CA ILE A 25 9.93 2.21 -17.40
C ILE A 25 10.27 3.69 -17.32
N VAL A 26 11.07 4.09 -16.34
CA VAL A 26 11.55 5.47 -16.16
C VAL A 26 12.32 5.94 -17.40
N ARG A 27 13.31 5.16 -17.87
CA ARG A 27 14.16 5.52 -19.03
C ARG A 27 13.40 5.63 -20.36
N ARG A 28 12.28 4.91 -20.51
CA ARG A 28 11.50 4.88 -21.76
C ARG A 28 10.44 5.97 -21.85
N ASP A 29 10.19 6.70 -20.77
CA ASP A 29 9.19 7.77 -20.75
C ASP A 29 9.89 9.13 -20.70
N ALA A 30 9.73 9.93 -21.74
CA ALA A 30 10.37 11.24 -21.88
C ALA A 30 9.96 12.28 -20.80
N ALA A 31 9.00 11.94 -19.93
CA ALA A 31 8.65 12.80 -18.80
C ALA A 31 9.56 12.57 -17.59
N PHE A 32 10.39 11.53 -17.58
CA PHE A 32 11.19 11.12 -16.43
C PHE A 32 12.68 11.03 -16.74
N ILE A 33 13.49 11.35 -15.75
CA ILE A 33 14.96 11.21 -15.78
C ILE A 33 15.36 10.29 -14.63
N PRO A 34 16.09 9.19 -14.89
CA PRO A 34 16.66 8.36 -13.84
C PRO A 34 17.61 9.17 -12.96
N ASP A 35 17.43 9.10 -11.65
CA ASP A 35 18.20 9.87 -10.67
C ASP A 35 19.01 9.00 -9.70
N GLY A 36 18.90 7.70 -9.80
CA GLY A 36 19.61 6.71 -9.02
C GLY A 36 18.75 5.50 -8.68
N GLU A 37 19.43 4.43 -8.28
CA GLU A 37 18.83 3.16 -7.91
C GLU A 37 19.54 2.62 -6.66
N ALA A 38 18.80 2.25 -5.63
CA ALA A 38 19.33 1.61 -4.42
C ALA A 38 18.65 0.28 -4.16
N ALA A 39 19.38 -0.68 -3.62
CA ALA A 39 18.87 -2.00 -3.26
C ALA A 39 18.43 -2.08 -1.80
N THR A 40 18.97 -1.23 -0.93
CA THR A 40 18.70 -1.20 0.50
C THR A 40 18.29 0.20 0.97
N THR A 41 17.68 0.28 2.15
CA THR A 41 17.35 1.56 2.78
C THR A 41 18.59 2.38 3.09
N ASP A 42 19.65 1.73 3.59
CA ASP A 42 20.91 2.39 3.94
C ASP A 42 21.61 2.99 2.72
N ASP A 43 21.68 2.23 1.61
CA ASP A 43 22.28 2.74 0.38
C ASP A 43 21.46 3.90 -0.19
N ALA A 44 20.13 3.81 -0.12
CA ALA A 44 19.25 4.88 -0.55
C ALA A 44 19.52 6.18 0.21
N LEU A 45 19.62 6.11 1.54
CA LEU A 45 19.90 7.29 2.37
C LEU A 45 21.28 7.89 2.07
N LYS A 46 22.32 7.05 1.95
CA LYS A 46 23.68 7.52 1.58
C LYS A 46 23.71 8.21 0.21
N MET A 47 23.02 7.62 -0.78
CA MET A 47 22.95 8.19 -2.12
C MET A 47 22.20 9.51 -2.14
N LEU A 48 21.08 9.61 -1.42
CA LEU A 48 20.30 10.85 -1.32
C LEU A 48 21.10 11.96 -0.60
N ASP A 49 21.86 11.63 0.43
CA ASP A 49 22.73 12.60 1.13
C ASP A 49 23.88 13.12 0.24
N ALA A 50 24.34 12.31 -0.72
CA ALA A 50 25.40 12.70 -1.65
C ALA A 50 24.89 13.49 -2.86
N GLN A 51 23.58 13.60 -3.06
CA GLN A 51 23.00 14.32 -4.20
C GLN A 51 22.98 15.84 -3.99
N ILE A 52 23.23 16.58 -5.06
CA ILE A 52 23.19 18.06 -5.05
C ILE A 52 21.74 18.57 -4.96
N ALA A 53 20.79 17.83 -5.50
CA ALA A 53 19.36 18.15 -5.48
C ALA A 53 18.54 16.91 -5.23
N ALA A 54 17.48 17.03 -4.43
CA ALA A 54 16.56 15.94 -4.16
C ALA A 54 15.81 15.48 -5.43
N PRO A 55 15.46 14.19 -5.53
CA PRO A 55 14.60 13.70 -6.60
C PRO A 55 13.18 14.28 -6.50
N ASP A 56 12.49 14.41 -7.64
CA ASP A 56 11.08 14.82 -7.68
C ASP A 56 10.14 13.67 -7.26
N ILE A 57 10.51 12.43 -7.59
CA ILE A 57 9.74 11.23 -7.31
C ILE A 57 10.66 10.16 -6.73
N ILE A 58 10.25 9.50 -5.66
CA ILE A 58 10.91 8.32 -5.11
C ILE A 58 9.96 7.14 -5.25
N VAL A 59 10.37 6.12 -6.02
CA VAL A 59 9.69 4.83 -6.07
C VAL A 59 10.29 3.94 -4.99
N LEU A 60 9.49 3.46 -4.06
CA LEU A 60 9.95 2.58 -2.99
C LEU A 60 9.15 1.29 -2.93
N SER A 61 9.85 0.18 -2.75
CA SER A 61 9.24 -1.14 -2.59
C SER A 61 8.80 -1.37 -1.16
N TRP A 62 7.65 -2.01 -0.98
CA TRP A 62 7.25 -2.52 0.32
C TRP A 62 8.08 -3.71 0.79
N LEU A 63 8.83 -4.37 -0.11
CA LEU A 63 9.71 -5.52 0.21
C LEU A 63 11.14 -5.13 0.57
N LEU A 64 11.37 -3.91 1.01
CA LEU A 64 12.69 -3.52 1.54
C LEU A 64 13.00 -4.26 2.84
N ASP A 65 14.30 -4.34 3.16
CA ASP A 65 14.81 -5.00 4.36
C ASP A 65 14.15 -4.48 5.65
N GLY A 66 14.14 -5.32 6.67
CA GLY A 66 13.56 -4.99 7.96
C GLY A 66 12.07 -5.34 8.13
N GLY A 67 11.54 -5.04 9.29
CA GLY A 67 10.15 -5.20 9.66
C GLY A 67 9.23 -4.11 9.10
N GLU A 68 7.94 -4.22 9.38
CA GLU A 68 6.97 -3.20 8.96
C GLU A 68 7.26 -1.84 9.61
N ALA A 69 7.63 -1.83 10.89
CA ALA A 69 8.00 -0.60 11.60
C ALA A 69 9.23 0.09 10.99
N ASP A 70 10.24 -0.69 10.59
CA ASP A 70 11.46 -0.16 9.97
C ASP A 70 11.16 0.50 8.62
N ARG A 71 10.24 -0.06 7.85
CA ARG A 71 9.80 0.51 6.56
C ARG A 71 9.09 1.83 6.72
N TRP A 72 8.22 1.95 7.72
CA TRP A 72 7.56 3.24 8.00
C TRP A 72 8.55 4.27 8.54
N ALA A 73 9.49 3.87 9.40
CA ALA A 73 10.57 4.74 9.84
C ALA A 73 11.43 5.24 8.66
N PHE A 74 11.68 4.38 7.67
CA PHE A 74 12.35 4.79 6.43
C PHE A 74 11.52 5.78 5.61
N VAL A 75 10.23 5.60 5.49
CA VAL A 75 9.33 6.57 4.83
C VAL A 75 9.38 7.93 5.52
N ASP A 76 9.35 7.95 6.86
CA ASP A 76 9.44 9.19 7.64
C ASP A 76 10.81 9.86 7.46
N GLU A 77 11.89 9.06 7.35
CA GLU A 77 13.23 9.56 7.04
C GLU A 77 13.31 10.17 5.64
N LEU A 78 12.73 9.53 4.63
CA LEU A 78 12.65 10.09 3.28
C LEU A 78 11.90 11.43 3.27
N ARG A 79 10.80 11.54 4.02
CA ARG A 79 10.05 12.78 4.16
C ARG A 79 10.86 13.91 4.78
N ARG A 80 11.72 13.61 5.76
CA ARG A 80 12.59 14.62 6.37
C ARG A 80 13.69 15.10 5.42
N ARG A 81 14.27 14.20 4.62
CA ARG A 81 15.39 14.53 3.71
C ARG A 81 14.92 15.12 2.40
N CYS A 82 13.80 14.63 1.88
CA CYS A 82 13.24 15.00 0.60
C CYS A 82 11.76 15.41 0.77
N PRO A 83 11.46 16.52 1.46
CA PRO A 83 10.09 16.90 1.83
C PRO A 83 9.18 17.13 0.61
N ASP A 84 9.74 17.59 -0.51
CA ASP A 84 9.02 17.86 -1.75
C ASP A 84 8.92 16.65 -2.68
N ALA A 85 9.65 15.56 -2.38
CA ALA A 85 9.60 14.35 -3.18
C ALA A 85 8.27 13.63 -3.06
N ARG A 86 7.72 13.22 -4.18
CA ARG A 86 6.48 12.44 -4.26
C ARG A 86 6.80 10.97 -4.15
N LEU A 87 6.19 10.30 -3.18
CA LEU A 87 6.44 8.89 -2.94
C LEU A 87 5.46 8.03 -3.74
N VAL A 88 6.00 7.06 -4.47
CA VAL A 88 5.25 5.99 -5.16
C VAL A 88 5.63 4.67 -4.50
N MET A 89 4.69 4.01 -3.83
CA MET A 89 4.96 2.74 -3.18
C MET A 89 4.53 1.56 -4.05
N THR A 90 5.42 0.60 -4.26
CA THR A 90 5.09 -0.67 -4.89
C THR A 90 4.81 -1.74 -3.83
N CYS A 91 3.68 -2.45 -3.99
CA CYS A 91 3.18 -3.42 -3.01
C CYS A 91 3.08 -4.81 -3.63
N PRO A 92 3.78 -5.84 -3.14
CA PRO A 92 3.74 -7.20 -3.68
C PRO A 92 2.50 -7.97 -3.23
N LYS A 93 1.89 -7.55 -2.13
CA LYS A 93 0.67 -8.15 -1.58
C LYS A 93 -0.38 -7.07 -1.43
N GLU A 94 -1.53 -7.33 -2.03
CA GLU A 94 -2.67 -6.44 -1.98
C GLU A 94 -3.36 -6.58 -0.60
N ARG A 95 -3.05 -5.67 0.32
CA ARG A 95 -3.68 -5.60 1.65
C ARG A 95 -4.36 -4.24 1.83
N PRO A 96 -5.64 -4.18 2.20
CA PRO A 96 -6.30 -2.90 2.48
C PRO A 96 -5.61 -2.10 3.57
N GLY A 97 -5.09 -2.76 4.60
CA GLY A 97 -4.34 -2.12 5.68
C GLY A 97 -3.17 -1.28 5.16
N ILE A 98 -2.43 -1.78 4.16
CA ILE A 98 -1.29 -1.04 3.59
C ILE A 98 -1.74 0.25 2.89
N VAL A 99 -2.91 0.24 2.23
CA VAL A 99 -3.46 1.45 1.57
C VAL A 99 -3.79 2.51 2.61
N ARG A 100 -4.41 2.13 3.73
CA ARG A 100 -4.72 3.04 4.82
C ARG A 100 -3.45 3.60 5.46
N THR A 101 -2.55 2.72 5.90
CA THR A 101 -1.32 3.14 6.58
C THR A 101 -0.42 3.98 5.66
N ALA A 102 -0.33 3.64 4.38
CA ALA A 102 0.40 4.46 3.41
C ALA A 102 -0.16 5.88 3.32
N ARG A 103 -1.48 6.03 3.31
CA ARG A 103 -2.14 7.35 3.32
C ARG A 103 -1.86 8.12 4.61
N GLU A 104 -1.85 7.46 5.77
CA GLU A 104 -1.49 8.05 7.07
C GLU A 104 -0.06 8.59 7.07
N HIS A 105 0.87 7.91 6.36
CA HIS A 105 2.24 8.38 6.11
C HIS A 105 2.37 9.28 4.87
N GLY A 106 1.25 9.83 4.35
CA GLY A 106 1.24 10.78 3.24
C GLY A 106 1.56 10.20 1.86
N ILE A 107 1.53 8.87 1.69
CA ILE A 107 1.73 8.24 0.38
C ILE A 107 0.37 8.10 -0.31
N ALA A 108 0.15 8.88 -1.36
CA ALA A 108 -1.10 8.90 -2.13
C ALA A 108 -1.05 8.04 -3.41
N VAL A 109 0.14 7.56 -3.81
CA VAL A 109 0.34 6.78 -5.04
C VAL A 109 0.85 5.39 -4.69
N LEU A 110 0.00 4.37 -4.91
CA LEU A 110 0.32 2.97 -4.64
C LEU A 110 0.09 2.11 -5.88
N HIS A 111 1.03 1.19 -6.11
CA HIS A 111 1.01 0.25 -7.24
C HIS A 111 1.18 -1.19 -6.74
N ALA A 112 0.28 -2.10 -7.12
CA ALA A 112 0.48 -3.52 -6.88
C ALA A 112 1.49 -4.07 -7.90
N THR A 113 2.54 -4.76 -7.45
CA THR A 113 3.58 -5.30 -8.35
C THR A 113 3.03 -6.32 -9.36
N ARG A 114 1.87 -6.92 -9.06
CA ARG A 114 1.15 -7.83 -9.96
C ARG A 114 0.32 -7.11 -11.03
N ASP A 115 0.18 -5.80 -10.96
CA ASP A 115 -0.45 -5.01 -12.01
C ASP A 115 0.54 -4.77 -13.17
N SER A 116 0.02 -4.37 -14.32
CA SER A 116 0.82 -4.20 -15.52
C SER A 116 1.85 -3.07 -15.40
N PHE A 117 2.90 -3.13 -16.19
CA PHE A 117 3.87 -2.03 -16.33
C PHE A 117 3.23 -0.72 -16.80
N HIS A 118 2.15 -0.81 -17.58
CA HIS A 118 1.36 0.37 -17.95
C HIS A 118 0.72 1.02 -16.74
N SER A 119 0.28 0.22 -15.77
CA SER A 119 -0.26 0.71 -14.50
C SER A 119 0.80 1.44 -13.67
N LEU A 120 2.04 0.92 -13.59
CA LEU A 120 3.15 1.58 -12.91
C LEU A 120 3.53 2.90 -13.61
N ARG A 121 3.57 2.93 -14.93
CA ARG A 121 3.79 4.16 -15.68
C ARG A 121 2.70 5.21 -15.37
N ARG A 122 1.44 4.81 -15.29
CA ARG A 122 0.34 5.70 -14.87
C ARG A 122 0.55 6.21 -13.44
N ALA A 123 0.99 5.36 -12.51
CA ALA A 123 1.30 5.76 -11.14
C ALA A 123 2.35 6.89 -11.11
N LEU A 124 3.45 6.76 -11.88
CA LEU A 124 4.47 7.79 -12.01
C LEU A 124 3.90 9.12 -12.56
N HIS A 125 3.06 9.06 -13.59
CA HIS A 125 2.41 10.27 -14.12
C HIS A 125 1.44 10.91 -13.12
N HIS A 126 0.72 10.13 -12.32
CA HIS A 126 -0.11 10.64 -11.24
C HIS A 126 0.73 11.32 -10.16
N ALA A 127 1.86 10.70 -9.76
CA ALA A 127 2.80 11.32 -8.85
C ALA A 127 3.33 12.65 -9.41
N ALA A 128 3.74 12.70 -10.67
CA ALA A 128 4.20 13.92 -11.32
C ALA A 128 3.16 15.06 -11.35
N GLN A 129 1.87 14.72 -11.32
CA GLN A 129 0.75 15.66 -11.28
C GLN A 129 0.21 15.91 -9.86
N GLU A 130 0.84 15.37 -8.83
CA GLU A 130 0.37 15.43 -7.43
C GLU A 130 -1.04 14.84 -7.22
N LYS A 131 -1.41 13.87 -8.05
CA LYS A 131 -2.72 13.21 -7.98
C LYS A 131 -2.61 11.86 -7.29
N PRO A 132 -3.57 11.50 -6.45
CA PRO A 132 -3.62 10.17 -5.87
C PRO A 132 -3.82 9.10 -6.95
N TYR A 133 -3.28 7.92 -6.71
CA TYR A 133 -3.46 6.78 -7.58
C TYR A 133 -3.42 5.48 -6.79
N LEU A 134 -4.38 4.63 -7.03
CA LEU A 134 -4.34 3.22 -6.66
C LEU A 134 -4.39 2.40 -7.93
N SER A 135 -3.50 1.44 -8.07
CA SER A 135 -3.55 0.52 -9.20
C SER A 135 -4.80 -0.39 -9.13
N PRO A 136 -5.25 -0.98 -10.23
CA PRO A 136 -6.54 -1.68 -10.29
C PRO A 136 -6.76 -2.69 -9.16
N ARG A 137 -5.79 -3.55 -8.88
CA ARG A 137 -5.88 -4.53 -7.79
C ARG A 137 -6.00 -3.89 -6.41
N LEU A 138 -5.30 -2.80 -6.16
CA LEU A 138 -5.41 -2.07 -4.89
C LEU A 138 -6.75 -1.34 -4.77
N GLN A 139 -7.35 -0.90 -5.88
CA GLN A 139 -8.71 -0.34 -5.87
C GLN A 139 -9.74 -1.39 -5.47
N GLU A 140 -9.66 -2.61 -6.04
CA GLU A 140 -10.55 -3.71 -5.70
C GLU A 140 -10.45 -4.07 -4.20
N VAL A 141 -9.23 -4.17 -3.69
CA VAL A 141 -8.95 -4.50 -2.30
C VAL A 141 -9.40 -3.38 -1.35
N ALA A 142 -9.18 -2.13 -1.70
CA ALA A 142 -9.64 -0.99 -0.91
C ALA A 142 -11.18 -0.93 -0.85
N ALA A 143 -11.85 -1.15 -1.97
CA ALA A 143 -13.31 -1.20 -2.04
C ALA A 143 -13.90 -2.34 -1.19
N GLN A 144 -13.26 -3.52 -1.18
CA GLN A 144 -13.67 -4.63 -0.31
C GLN A 144 -13.51 -4.28 1.18
N ALA A 145 -12.45 -3.57 1.54
CA ALA A 145 -12.24 -3.14 2.92
C ALA A 145 -13.24 -2.07 3.38
N GLU A 146 -13.51 -1.09 2.53
CA GLU A 146 -14.50 -0.04 2.79
C GLU A 146 -15.92 -0.60 2.89
N ALA A 147 -16.18 -1.77 2.31
CA ALA A 147 -17.46 -2.46 2.44
C ALA A 147 -17.74 -2.90 3.89
N LEU A 148 -16.72 -3.14 4.72
CA LEU A 148 -16.88 -3.48 6.13
C LEU A 148 -16.84 -2.24 7.01
N ASN A 149 -17.97 -1.93 7.67
CA ASN A 149 -17.99 -0.86 8.67
C ASN A 149 -17.20 -1.26 9.94
N PRO A 150 -16.87 -0.31 10.84
CA PRO A 150 -16.11 -0.59 12.06
C PRO A 150 -16.70 -1.74 12.90
N ARG A 151 -18.03 -1.82 12.98
CA ARG A 151 -18.72 -2.89 13.72
C ARG A 151 -18.50 -4.27 13.10
N HIS A 152 -18.45 -4.35 11.77
CA HIS A 152 -18.14 -5.60 11.08
C HIS A 152 -16.69 -6.03 11.32
N GLN A 153 -15.75 -5.08 11.34
CA GLN A 153 -14.33 -5.37 11.60
C GLN A 153 -14.13 -5.87 13.04
N GLU A 154 -14.80 -5.24 14.03
CA GLU A 154 -14.77 -5.65 15.42
C GLU A 154 -15.31 -7.09 15.61
N ILE A 155 -16.46 -7.40 15.00
CA ILE A 155 -17.03 -8.77 15.04
C ILE A 155 -16.10 -9.77 14.35
N LEU A 156 -15.48 -9.40 13.23
CA LEU A 156 -14.53 -10.25 12.51
C LEU A 156 -13.27 -10.48 13.34
N GLY A 157 -12.81 -9.48 14.11
CA GLY A 157 -11.72 -9.60 15.07
C GLY A 157 -12.02 -10.64 16.14
N TYR A 158 -13.18 -10.54 16.83
CA TYR A 158 -13.57 -11.57 17.79
C TYR A 158 -13.75 -12.96 17.16
N MET A 159 -14.17 -13.03 15.89
CA MET A 159 -14.19 -14.29 15.17
C MET A 159 -12.78 -14.87 15.00
N SER A 160 -11.77 -14.06 14.75
CA SER A 160 -10.37 -14.51 14.59
C SER A 160 -9.77 -15.02 15.89
N GLU A 161 -10.21 -14.47 17.02
CA GLU A 161 -9.82 -14.90 18.38
C GLU A 161 -10.54 -16.18 18.82
N GLY A 162 -11.43 -16.73 18.00
CA GLY A 162 -12.17 -17.96 18.29
C GLY A 162 -13.47 -17.75 19.07
N ALA A 163 -13.86 -16.51 19.43
CA ALA A 163 -15.03 -16.23 20.23
C ALA A 163 -16.32 -16.74 19.57
N SER A 164 -17.17 -17.47 20.32
CA SER A 164 -18.47 -17.95 19.87
C SER A 164 -19.46 -16.79 19.72
N ARG A 165 -20.60 -17.03 19.02
CA ARG A 165 -21.65 -15.99 18.89
C ARG A 165 -22.17 -15.47 20.25
N PRO A 166 -22.48 -16.33 21.24
CA PRO A 166 -22.88 -15.84 22.57
C PRO A 166 -21.81 -14.96 23.23
N GLU A 167 -20.53 -15.32 23.10
CA GLU A 167 -19.42 -14.53 23.65
C GLU A 167 -19.30 -13.18 22.94
N ILE A 168 -19.38 -13.15 21.61
CA ILE A 168 -19.38 -11.90 20.84
C ILE A 168 -20.57 -11.02 21.24
N ALA A 169 -21.77 -11.61 21.38
CA ALA A 169 -22.97 -10.90 21.82
C ALA A 169 -22.78 -10.25 23.18
N ARG A 170 -22.20 -10.98 24.14
CA ARG A 170 -21.87 -10.49 25.48
C ARG A 170 -20.81 -9.38 25.44
N LEU A 171 -19.71 -9.58 24.73
CA LEU A 171 -18.63 -8.60 24.61
C LEU A 171 -19.08 -7.27 24.02
N LEU A 172 -20.01 -7.34 23.06
CA LEU A 172 -20.50 -6.20 22.31
C LEU A 172 -21.80 -5.58 22.86
N GLY A 173 -22.39 -6.18 23.91
CA GLY A 173 -23.65 -5.71 24.50
C GLY A 173 -24.86 -5.79 23.56
N ILE A 174 -24.92 -6.79 22.67
CA ILE A 174 -25.98 -6.98 21.67
C ILE A 174 -26.54 -8.40 21.72
N SER A 175 -27.67 -8.64 21.04
CA SER A 175 -28.26 -9.98 20.97
C SER A 175 -27.47 -10.91 20.03
N GLU A 176 -27.54 -12.23 20.28
CA GLU A 176 -26.96 -13.23 19.34
C GLU A 176 -27.60 -13.16 17.95
N ALA A 177 -28.90 -12.80 17.87
CA ALA A 177 -29.56 -12.57 16.60
C ALA A 177 -28.94 -11.43 15.81
N THR A 178 -28.51 -10.36 16.51
CA THR A 178 -27.79 -9.22 15.93
C THR A 178 -26.42 -9.64 15.44
N VAL A 179 -25.65 -10.43 16.23
CA VAL A 179 -24.36 -10.98 15.80
C VAL A 179 -24.53 -11.85 14.56
N ARG A 180 -25.57 -12.67 14.51
CA ARG A 180 -25.88 -13.50 13.33
C ARG A 180 -26.14 -12.66 12.08
N SER A 181 -26.90 -11.57 12.23
CA SER A 181 -27.20 -10.65 11.14
C SER A 181 -25.91 -9.98 10.61
N HIS A 182 -25.08 -9.47 11.51
CA HIS A 182 -23.78 -8.90 11.15
C HIS A 182 -22.87 -9.93 10.47
N SER A 183 -22.80 -11.16 10.99
CA SER A 183 -22.00 -12.25 10.40
C SER A 183 -22.43 -12.55 8.97
N LYS A 184 -23.74 -12.63 8.71
CA LYS A 184 -24.26 -12.80 7.34
C LYS A 184 -23.86 -11.65 6.42
N ALA A 185 -23.95 -10.40 6.92
CA ALA A 185 -23.54 -9.23 6.16
C ALA A 185 -22.02 -9.22 5.88
N ILE A 186 -21.20 -9.60 6.86
CA ILE A 186 -19.75 -9.75 6.68
C ILE A 186 -19.45 -10.80 5.60
N PHE A 187 -20.07 -11.98 5.69
CA PHE A 187 -19.84 -13.07 4.73
C PHE A 187 -20.25 -12.66 3.31
N ALA A 188 -21.40 -12.02 3.16
CA ALA A 188 -21.85 -11.50 1.85
C ALA A 188 -20.88 -10.47 1.27
N LYS A 189 -20.39 -9.54 2.10
CA LYS A 189 -19.44 -8.48 1.68
C LYS A 189 -18.06 -9.01 1.33
N LEU A 190 -17.61 -10.08 2.00
CA LEU A 190 -16.34 -10.75 1.72
C LEU A 190 -16.45 -11.83 0.62
N GLY A 191 -17.66 -12.12 0.13
CA GLY A 191 -17.89 -13.15 -0.87
C GLY A 191 -17.59 -14.57 -0.36
N VAL A 192 -17.88 -14.85 0.92
CA VAL A 192 -17.60 -16.13 1.58
C VAL A 192 -18.85 -16.69 2.24
N ASN A 193 -18.85 -18.00 2.53
CA ASN A 193 -20.01 -18.67 3.14
C ASN A 193 -19.75 -19.18 4.56
N GLU A 194 -18.49 -19.19 4.99
CA GLU A 194 -18.05 -19.81 6.24
C GLU A 194 -17.20 -18.87 7.07
N ARG A 195 -17.28 -19.04 8.41
CA ARG A 195 -16.52 -18.25 9.38
C ARG A 195 -15.00 -18.36 9.17
N ALA A 196 -14.48 -19.58 9.04
CA ALA A 196 -13.05 -19.78 8.86
C ALA A 196 -12.54 -19.09 7.61
N HIS A 197 -13.32 -19.13 6.52
CA HIS A 197 -13.01 -18.44 5.28
C HIS A 197 -13.08 -16.92 5.45
N ALA A 198 -14.08 -16.40 6.18
CA ALA A 198 -14.18 -14.98 6.47
C ALA A 198 -12.96 -14.46 7.26
N VAL A 199 -12.50 -15.20 8.27
CA VAL A 199 -11.29 -14.89 9.06
C VAL A 199 -10.07 -14.93 8.17
N ALA A 200 -9.88 -15.97 7.34
CA ALA A 200 -8.76 -16.07 6.41
C ALA A 200 -8.72 -14.91 5.41
N VAL A 201 -9.88 -14.51 4.90
CA VAL A 201 -10.00 -13.31 4.03
C VAL A 201 -9.69 -12.04 4.82
N GLY A 202 -10.18 -11.92 6.06
CA GLY A 202 -9.91 -10.79 6.95
C GLY A 202 -8.42 -10.57 7.18
N PHE A 203 -7.67 -11.63 7.51
CA PHE A 203 -6.20 -11.56 7.62
C PHE A 203 -5.53 -11.19 6.29
N ARG A 204 -5.95 -11.83 5.19
CA ARG A 204 -5.39 -11.55 3.87
C ARG A 204 -5.58 -10.09 3.45
N LEU A 205 -6.74 -9.53 3.77
CA LEU A 205 -7.09 -8.14 3.47
C LEU A 205 -6.54 -7.16 4.53
N GLY A 206 -5.92 -7.62 5.64
CA GLY A 206 -5.43 -6.76 6.71
C GLY A 206 -6.55 -6.02 7.47
N LEU A 207 -7.74 -6.60 7.50
CA LEU A 207 -8.89 -6.08 8.26
C LEU A 207 -8.83 -6.45 9.74
N ILE A 208 -8.08 -7.49 10.04
CA ILE A 208 -7.77 -8.02 11.38
C ILE A 208 -6.30 -8.41 11.43
N ALA A 209 -5.72 -8.33 12.64
CA ALA A 209 -4.31 -8.65 12.94
C ALA A 209 -4.19 -10.03 13.60
#